data_7b7b4bb0d90c93d7ce9a902994ea9bb1
#
_entry.id   7b7b4bb0d90c93d7ce9a902994ea9bb1
#
_cell.length_a   1.000
_cell.length_b   1.000
_cell.length_c   1.000
_cell.angle_alpha   90.00
_cell.angle_beta   90.00
_cell.angle_gamma   90.00
#
_symmetry.space_group_name_H-M   'P 1'
#
loop_
_entity.id
_entity.type
_entity.pdbx_description
1 polymer ?
#
loop_
_entity_poly.entity_id
_entity_poly.type
_entity_poly.pdbx_seq_one_letter_code
_entity_poly.pdbx_strand_id
1 'polypeptide(L)'
;NCDKPVIAVCGSKGRTTIAHMVGFALKLDKKNVFIGGTATEPFCNYLMQPDREEIDYVVVEVSPFQLQSMDNFSPVMAIYPNIQERVVEGRFKTAGEYIENSLKVLKNLNHENFLIVNFDKLSSNSLLRNSQAQTFWYSRKSFVKMGVISEIQGTHFHDKRIHSNIHYHSEFRVQKMRIVGQNNRENLLAAITACKALKVSDTSIQTAIEKFPGIPHRMEFVIEKNGVKFYNDAKSETMDDLRETLSNLKPPIILIAGGRDTEQNYEGYADVINEKVRLMVLVGECKENMNRLIGDATQTFLVGSFDESVLLAYQKSRTGDTVILCPGNEATVIFRDYEEKGTYFKKLIFQL
;
A
#
# COMPACT_ATOMS: atom_id res chain seq x y z
N ASN A 1 -21.37 -16.13 -7.01
CA ASN A 1 -22.31 -15.53 -6.03
C ASN A 1 -21.62 -15.49 -4.66
N CYS A 2 -21.34 -14.30 -4.15
CA CYS A 2 -20.87 -14.09 -2.79
C CYS A 2 -22.09 -13.76 -1.93
N ASP A 3 -22.26 -14.52 -0.86
CA ASP A 3 -23.37 -14.41 0.11
C ASP A 3 -23.00 -13.55 1.32
N LYS A 4 -21.76 -13.10 1.40
CA LYS A 4 -21.23 -12.27 2.50
C LYS A 4 -21.10 -10.80 2.09
N PRO A 5 -21.13 -9.88 3.05
CA PRO A 5 -20.90 -8.46 2.81
C PRO A 5 -19.56 -8.20 2.12
N VAL A 6 -19.59 -7.62 0.91
CA VAL A 6 -18.39 -7.31 0.12
C VAL A 6 -17.99 -5.85 0.30
N ILE A 7 -16.73 -5.62 0.66
CA ILE A 7 -16.08 -4.31 0.69
C ILE A 7 -15.19 -4.23 -0.53
N ALA A 8 -15.53 -3.38 -1.50
CA ALA A 8 -14.79 -3.22 -2.75
C ALA A 8 -13.84 -2.03 -2.68
N VAL A 9 -12.56 -2.27 -2.85
CA VAL A 9 -11.56 -1.21 -2.97
C VAL A 9 -11.29 -0.97 -4.45
N CYS A 10 -11.80 0.14 -4.95
CA CYS A 10 -11.74 0.58 -6.34
C CYS A 10 -10.61 1.59 -6.60
N GLY A 11 -10.61 2.21 -7.77
CA GLY A 11 -9.67 3.27 -8.13
C GLY A 11 -8.35 2.77 -8.72
N SER A 12 -7.42 3.69 -8.95
CA SER A 12 -6.21 3.44 -9.75
C SER A 12 -5.02 2.93 -8.93
N LYS A 13 -4.77 3.52 -7.76
CA LYS A 13 -3.65 3.16 -6.86
C LYS A 13 -4.10 3.03 -5.40
N GLY A 14 -3.37 2.24 -4.62
CA GLY A 14 -3.61 2.06 -3.18
C GLY A 14 -4.57 0.94 -2.81
N ARG A 15 -5.21 0.28 -3.78
CA ARG A 15 -6.21 -0.77 -3.56
C ARG A 15 -5.74 -1.86 -2.59
N THR A 16 -4.64 -2.52 -2.92
CA THR A 16 -4.11 -3.63 -2.11
C THR A 16 -3.83 -3.20 -0.68
N THR A 17 -3.18 -2.04 -0.51
CA THR A 17 -2.84 -1.52 0.82
C THR A 17 -4.10 -1.25 1.64
N ILE A 18 -5.11 -0.60 1.06
CA ILE A 18 -6.37 -0.30 1.75
C ILE A 18 -7.11 -1.58 2.09
N ALA A 19 -7.22 -2.54 1.15
CA ALA A 19 -7.88 -3.82 1.40
C ALA A 19 -7.25 -4.57 2.58
N HIS A 20 -5.92 -4.64 2.61
CA HIS A 20 -5.20 -5.28 3.72
C HIS A 20 -5.32 -4.51 5.04
N MET A 21 -5.31 -3.16 5.03
CA MET A 21 -5.50 -2.37 6.26
C MET A 21 -6.91 -2.56 6.83
N VAL A 22 -7.95 -2.52 5.99
CA VAL A 22 -9.33 -2.75 6.40
C VAL A 22 -9.49 -4.16 6.95
N GLY A 23 -9.02 -5.17 6.21
CA GLY A 23 -9.08 -6.56 6.65
C GLY A 23 -8.30 -6.81 7.95
N PHE A 24 -7.14 -6.17 8.13
CA PHE A 24 -6.36 -6.27 9.37
C PHE A 24 -7.11 -5.66 10.57
N ALA A 25 -7.72 -4.49 10.40
CA ALA A 25 -8.50 -3.86 11.46
C ALA A 25 -9.74 -4.69 11.83
N LEU A 26 -10.45 -5.24 10.85
CA LEU A 26 -11.58 -6.13 11.07
C LEU A 26 -11.18 -7.40 11.82
N LYS A 27 -10.02 -8.02 11.47
CA LYS A 27 -9.49 -9.18 12.21
C LYS A 27 -9.15 -8.85 13.66
N LEU A 28 -8.61 -7.67 13.94
CA LEU A 28 -8.39 -7.19 15.31
C LEU A 28 -9.69 -6.96 16.07
N ASP A 29 -10.77 -6.65 15.37
CA ASP A 29 -12.14 -6.53 15.90
C ASP A 29 -12.89 -7.87 15.93
N LYS A 30 -12.14 -8.99 15.88
CA LYS A 30 -12.63 -10.38 15.97
C LYS A 30 -13.59 -10.78 14.84
N LYS A 31 -13.41 -10.21 13.64
CA LYS A 31 -14.13 -10.61 12.44
C LYS A 31 -13.30 -11.57 11.59
N ASN A 32 -13.93 -12.58 11.05
CA ASN A 32 -13.32 -13.44 10.05
C ASN A 32 -13.42 -12.77 8.68
N VAL A 33 -12.27 -12.61 8.01
CA VAL A 33 -12.19 -11.79 6.79
C VAL A 33 -11.40 -12.51 5.72
N PHE A 34 -12.02 -12.66 4.55
CA PHE A 34 -11.32 -12.98 3.31
C PHE A 34 -10.81 -11.69 2.67
N ILE A 35 -9.57 -11.67 2.21
CA ILE A 35 -8.96 -10.54 1.49
C ILE A 35 -8.46 -11.05 0.15
N GLY A 36 -8.93 -10.48 -0.96
CA GLY A 36 -8.56 -10.94 -2.29
C GLY A 36 -8.83 -9.93 -3.41
N GLY A 37 -9.02 -10.42 -4.63
CA GLY A 37 -9.20 -9.62 -5.84
C GLY A 37 -7.91 -9.37 -6.62
N THR A 38 -6.79 -9.91 -6.14
CA THR A 38 -5.47 -9.86 -6.80
C THR A 38 -5.28 -11.03 -7.78
N ALA A 39 -4.18 -11.01 -8.54
CA ALA A 39 -3.81 -12.15 -9.38
C ALA A 39 -3.38 -13.36 -8.54
N THR A 40 -2.74 -13.13 -7.38
CA THR A 40 -2.26 -14.18 -6.47
C THR A 40 -3.37 -14.70 -5.55
N GLU A 41 -4.36 -13.88 -5.21
CA GLU A 41 -5.53 -14.24 -4.41
C GLU A 41 -6.81 -13.74 -5.12
N PRO A 42 -7.27 -14.44 -6.19
CA PRO A 42 -8.46 -14.05 -6.93
C PRO A 42 -9.73 -14.09 -6.07
N PHE A 43 -10.71 -13.25 -6.39
CA PHE A 43 -11.97 -13.20 -5.65
C PHE A 43 -12.68 -14.56 -5.61
N CYS A 44 -12.57 -15.36 -6.69
CA CYS A 44 -13.18 -16.70 -6.73
C CYS A 44 -12.62 -17.67 -5.67
N ASN A 45 -11.41 -17.45 -5.16
CA ASN A 45 -10.83 -18.25 -4.08
C ASN A 45 -11.64 -18.16 -2.77
N TYR A 46 -12.48 -17.13 -2.61
CA TYR A 46 -13.46 -17.08 -1.53
C TYR A 46 -14.37 -18.31 -1.51
N LEU A 47 -14.77 -18.80 -2.69
CA LEU A 47 -15.65 -19.99 -2.80
C LEU A 47 -14.96 -21.29 -2.38
N MET A 48 -13.62 -21.30 -2.36
CA MET A 48 -12.78 -22.43 -2.01
C MET A 48 -12.30 -22.42 -0.56
N GLN A 49 -12.66 -21.37 0.21
CA GLN A 49 -12.28 -21.32 1.62
C GLN A 49 -13.01 -22.42 2.40
N PRO A 50 -12.30 -23.24 3.20
CA PRO A 50 -12.90 -24.35 3.93
C PRO A 50 -13.86 -23.87 5.03
N ASP A 51 -13.62 -22.68 5.59
CA ASP A 51 -14.38 -21.99 6.63
C ASP A 51 -15.25 -20.85 6.11
N ARG A 52 -15.68 -20.93 4.83
CA ARG A 52 -16.44 -19.86 4.15
C ARG A 52 -17.65 -19.40 4.93
N GLU A 53 -18.34 -20.31 5.59
CA GLU A 53 -19.55 -20.01 6.37
C GLU A 53 -19.26 -19.11 7.60
N GLU A 54 -18.04 -19.16 8.13
CA GLU A 54 -17.59 -18.35 9.26
C GLU A 54 -17.10 -16.96 8.87
N ILE A 55 -16.93 -16.68 7.56
CA ILE A 55 -16.47 -15.38 7.08
C ILE A 55 -17.55 -14.32 7.33
N ASP A 56 -17.19 -13.24 8.00
CA ASP A 56 -18.06 -12.09 8.25
C ASP A 56 -18.03 -11.07 7.10
N TYR A 57 -16.83 -10.84 6.52
CA TYR A 57 -16.62 -9.84 5.46
C TYR A 57 -15.68 -10.37 4.38
N VAL A 58 -15.94 -9.95 3.15
CA VAL A 58 -15.08 -10.17 1.99
C VAL A 58 -14.53 -8.84 1.52
N VAL A 59 -13.24 -8.59 1.67
CA VAL A 59 -12.56 -7.36 1.23
C VAL A 59 -11.84 -7.66 -0.07
N VAL A 60 -12.23 -7.00 -1.15
CA VAL A 60 -11.64 -7.24 -2.47
C VAL A 60 -11.14 -5.98 -3.13
N GLU A 61 -9.97 -6.06 -3.74
CA GLU A 61 -9.57 -5.04 -4.68
C GLU A 61 -10.20 -5.31 -6.05
N VAL A 62 -10.73 -4.26 -6.66
CA VAL A 62 -11.41 -4.34 -7.95
C VAL A 62 -10.80 -3.32 -8.90
N SER A 63 -10.29 -3.80 -10.03
CA SER A 63 -9.76 -2.93 -11.08
C SER A 63 -10.85 -2.44 -12.03
N PRO A 64 -10.66 -1.30 -12.70
CA PRO A 64 -11.58 -0.85 -13.75
C PRO A 64 -11.79 -1.88 -14.87
N PHE A 65 -10.74 -2.68 -15.16
CA PHE A 65 -10.82 -3.77 -16.13
C PHE A 65 -11.78 -4.90 -15.71
N GLN A 66 -11.74 -5.27 -14.42
CA GLN A 66 -12.68 -6.27 -13.89
C GLN A 66 -14.11 -5.73 -13.91
N LEU A 67 -14.29 -4.43 -13.61
CA LEU A 67 -15.61 -3.79 -13.60
C LEU A 67 -16.27 -3.75 -14.99
N GLN A 68 -15.53 -3.84 -16.10
CA GLN A 68 -16.13 -3.93 -17.45
C GLN A 68 -17.15 -5.06 -17.54
N SER A 69 -16.89 -6.20 -16.92
CA SER A 69 -17.71 -7.42 -16.97
C SER A 69 -18.61 -7.62 -15.75
N MET A 70 -18.71 -6.62 -14.84
CA MET A 70 -19.44 -6.70 -13.58
C MET A 70 -20.66 -5.76 -13.59
N ASP A 71 -21.76 -6.15 -14.24
CA ASP A 71 -22.95 -5.29 -14.34
C ASP A 71 -23.79 -5.25 -13.06
N ASN A 72 -23.89 -6.36 -12.33
CA ASN A 72 -24.73 -6.52 -11.15
C ASN A 72 -23.91 -6.52 -9.83
N PHE A 73 -22.65 -6.08 -9.87
CA PHE A 73 -21.81 -6.07 -8.69
C PHE A 73 -22.22 -4.93 -7.74
N SER A 74 -22.79 -5.27 -6.60
CA SER A 74 -23.28 -4.35 -5.58
C SER A 74 -22.62 -4.66 -4.23
N PRO A 75 -21.47 -4.05 -3.91
CA PRO A 75 -20.83 -4.22 -2.62
C PRO A 75 -21.57 -3.43 -1.54
N VAL A 76 -21.50 -3.88 -0.26
CA VAL A 76 -22.01 -3.09 0.86
C VAL A 76 -21.21 -1.81 1.07
N MET A 77 -19.95 -1.78 0.60
CA MET A 77 -19.08 -0.61 0.66
C MET A 77 -18.18 -0.54 -0.57
N ALA A 78 -18.08 0.65 -1.17
CA ALA A 78 -17.10 0.96 -2.20
C ALA A 78 -16.12 2.03 -1.70
N ILE A 79 -14.81 1.84 -1.91
CA ILE A 79 -13.74 2.76 -1.48
C ILE A 79 -13.02 3.29 -2.71
N TYR A 80 -13.01 4.61 -2.89
CA TYR A 80 -12.35 5.32 -4.00
C TYR A 80 -11.22 6.23 -3.50
N PRO A 81 -9.98 5.73 -3.46
CA PRO A 81 -8.83 6.55 -3.04
C PRO A 81 -8.40 7.57 -4.09
N ASN A 82 -8.53 7.24 -5.35
CA ASN A 82 -8.21 8.10 -6.48
C ASN A 82 -8.75 7.48 -7.77
N ILE A 83 -8.93 8.32 -8.77
CA ILE A 83 -9.17 7.93 -10.15
C ILE A 83 -8.16 8.72 -10.98
N GLN A 84 -7.15 8.04 -11.50
CA GLN A 84 -6.14 8.65 -12.36
C GLN A 84 -6.49 8.37 -13.81
N GLU A 85 -6.47 9.40 -14.63
CA GLU A 85 -6.57 9.22 -16.06
C GLU A 85 -5.39 8.38 -16.54
N ARG A 86 -5.67 7.19 -17.03
CA ARG A 86 -4.68 6.30 -17.60
C ARG A 86 -5.21 5.72 -18.90
N VAL A 87 -4.44 5.89 -19.96
CA VAL A 87 -4.55 5.05 -21.14
C VAL A 87 -3.69 3.81 -20.84
N VAL A 88 -4.33 2.67 -20.66
CA VAL A 88 -3.62 1.39 -20.51
C VAL A 88 -3.70 0.73 -21.88
N GLU A 89 -2.60 0.73 -22.60
CA GLU A 89 -2.49 0.13 -23.92
C GLU A 89 -3.10 -1.29 -23.95
N GLY A 90 -3.93 -1.54 -24.95
CA GLY A 90 -4.60 -2.81 -25.15
C GLY A 90 -5.81 -3.11 -24.24
N ARG A 91 -6.16 -2.22 -23.29
CA ARG A 91 -7.29 -2.43 -22.36
C ARG A 91 -8.38 -1.38 -22.42
N PHE A 92 -8.00 -0.10 -22.52
CA PHE A 92 -8.92 1.04 -22.64
C PHE A 92 -8.46 1.92 -23.81
N LYS A 93 -9.40 2.32 -24.66
CA LYS A 93 -9.12 3.16 -25.83
C LYS A 93 -8.88 4.62 -25.44
N THR A 94 -9.54 5.08 -24.38
CA THR A 94 -9.48 6.47 -23.92
C THR A 94 -9.43 6.57 -22.40
N ALA A 95 -8.94 7.68 -21.87
CA ALA A 95 -8.99 8.00 -20.44
C ALA A 95 -10.44 8.08 -19.94
N GLY A 96 -11.38 8.58 -20.77
CA GLY A 96 -12.80 8.62 -20.45
C GLY A 96 -13.41 7.24 -20.21
N GLU A 97 -13.11 6.28 -21.07
CA GLU A 97 -13.53 4.87 -20.93
C GLU A 97 -12.98 4.26 -19.61
N TYR A 98 -11.73 4.57 -19.27
CA TYR A 98 -11.13 4.12 -18.00
C TYR A 98 -11.89 4.70 -16.78
N ILE A 99 -12.22 5.99 -16.81
CA ILE A 99 -12.96 6.66 -15.73
C ILE A 99 -14.37 6.10 -15.62
N GLU A 100 -15.08 5.94 -16.74
CA GLU A 100 -16.44 5.39 -16.77
C GLU A 100 -16.47 3.97 -16.14
N ASN A 101 -15.57 3.09 -16.56
CA ASN A 101 -15.47 1.75 -16.00
C ASN A 101 -15.06 1.78 -14.53
N SER A 102 -14.18 2.71 -14.13
CA SER A 102 -13.80 2.87 -12.72
C SER A 102 -14.99 3.21 -11.82
N LEU A 103 -15.98 3.92 -12.34
CA LEU A 103 -17.17 4.39 -11.59
C LEU A 103 -18.40 3.49 -11.77
N LYS A 104 -18.30 2.42 -12.55
CA LYS A 104 -19.43 1.56 -12.92
C LYS A 104 -20.17 1.01 -11.71
N VAL A 105 -19.47 0.68 -10.61
CA VAL A 105 -20.08 0.16 -9.39
C VAL A 105 -21.07 1.13 -8.73
N LEU A 106 -20.91 2.45 -8.95
CA LEU A 106 -21.80 3.46 -8.36
C LEU A 106 -23.26 3.32 -8.80
N LYS A 107 -23.51 2.76 -10.00
CA LYS A 107 -24.86 2.53 -10.54
C LYS A 107 -25.66 1.53 -9.69
N ASN A 108 -24.97 0.66 -8.96
CA ASN A 108 -25.57 -0.40 -8.17
C ASN A 108 -25.62 -0.09 -6.67
N LEU A 109 -25.12 1.08 -6.24
CA LEU A 109 -25.16 1.50 -4.86
C LEU A 109 -26.44 2.27 -4.55
N ASN A 110 -27.00 2.04 -3.37
CA ASN A 110 -28.18 2.71 -2.86
C ASN A 110 -27.92 3.22 -1.42
N HIS A 111 -28.94 3.75 -0.75
CA HIS A 111 -28.87 4.34 0.59
C HIS A 111 -28.46 3.35 1.71
N GLU A 112 -28.47 2.06 1.46
CA GLU A 112 -28.00 1.03 2.41
C GLU A 112 -26.50 0.78 2.28
N ASN A 113 -25.88 1.23 1.20
CA ASN A 113 -24.46 1.02 0.93
C ASN A 113 -23.62 2.20 1.39
N PHE A 114 -22.35 1.96 1.64
CA PHE A 114 -21.37 2.97 2.02
C PHE A 114 -20.46 3.33 0.84
N LEU A 115 -20.11 4.61 0.73
CA LEU A 115 -19.16 5.13 -0.24
C LEU A 115 -18.07 5.91 0.49
N ILE A 116 -16.83 5.46 0.39
CA ILE A 116 -15.65 6.11 1.00
C ILE A 116 -14.85 6.82 -0.08
N VAL A 117 -14.65 8.12 0.04
CA VAL A 117 -14.07 8.95 -1.03
C VAL A 117 -12.97 9.87 -0.51
N ASN A 118 -11.90 10.01 -1.29
CA ASN A 118 -10.84 10.98 -1.03
C ASN A 118 -11.32 12.41 -1.38
N PHE A 119 -11.50 13.24 -0.36
CA PHE A 119 -11.94 14.62 -0.52
C PHE A 119 -10.92 15.47 -1.31
N ASP A 120 -9.64 15.30 -1.03
CA ASP A 120 -8.57 16.09 -1.65
C ASP A 120 -8.46 15.89 -3.17
N LYS A 121 -8.89 14.74 -3.67
CA LYS A 121 -8.71 14.33 -5.08
C LYS A 121 -10.02 14.24 -5.87
N LEU A 122 -11.13 13.93 -5.21
CA LEU A 122 -12.37 13.53 -5.87
C LEU A 122 -13.59 14.35 -5.47
N SER A 123 -13.44 15.35 -4.59
CA SER A 123 -14.58 16.19 -4.14
C SER A 123 -15.28 16.94 -5.26
N SER A 124 -14.62 17.21 -6.38
CA SER A 124 -15.21 17.84 -7.56
C SER A 124 -15.91 16.86 -8.51
N ASN A 125 -15.77 15.54 -8.33
CA ASN A 125 -16.41 14.55 -9.19
C ASN A 125 -17.91 14.47 -8.90
N SER A 126 -18.74 14.89 -9.84
CA SER A 126 -20.19 14.96 -9.68
C SER A 126 -20.86 13.60 -9.47
N LEU A 127 -20.35 12.55 -10.13
CA LEU A 127 -20.91 11.19 -9.97
C LEU A 127 -20.73 10.65 -8.55
N LEU A 128 -19.56 10.91 -7.94
CA LEU A 128 -19.29 10.51 -6.56
C LEU A 128 -20.10 11.35 -5.56
N ARG A 129 -20.24 12.65 -5.82
CA ARG A 129 -21.02 13.55 -4.94
C ARG A 129 -22.54 13.26 -4.97
N ASN A 130 -23.04 12.85 -6.11
CA ASN A 130 -24.48 12.60 -6.34
C ASN A 130 -24.83 11.10 -6.18
N SER A 131 -23.93 10.29 -5.64
CA SER A 131 -24.22 8.89 -5.32
C SER A 131 -25.37 8.79 -4.31
N GLN A 132 -26.21 7.79 -4.47
CA GLN A 132 -27.29 7.48 -3.51
C GLN A 132 -26.76 6.82 -2.23
N ALA A 133 -25.51 6.34 -2.24
CA ALA A 133 -24.89 5.71 -1.08
C ALA A 133 -24.61 6.71 0.05
N GLN A 134 -24.53 6.20 1.28
CA GLN A 134 -24.07 6.98 2.43
C GLN A 134 -22.57 7.29 2.25
N THR A 135 -22.25 8.54 1.91
CA THR A 135 -20.90 8.95 1.54
C THR A 135 -20.14 9.49 2.74
N PHE A 136 -18.98 8.91 3.01
CA PHE A 136 -18.01 9.37 3.99
C PHE A 136 -16.70 9.80 3.29
N TRP A 137 -16.19 10.94 3.72
CA TRP A 137 -15.03 11.56 3.11
C TRP A 137 -13.78 11.38 3.96
N TYR A 138 -12.62 11.34 3.33
CA TYR A 138 -11.36 11.48 4.06
C TYR A 138 -10.42 12.47 3.39
N SER A 139 -9.59 13.14 4.20
CA SER A 139 -8.66 14.17 3.73
C SER A 139 -7.37 14.17 4.56
N ARG A 140 -6.25 14.45 3.89
CA ARG A 140 -5.01 14.80 4.60
C ARG A 140 -5.04 16.19 5.20
N LYS A 141 -5.95 17.04 4.74
CA LYS A 141 -6.16 18.38 5.25
C LYS A 141 -7.21 18.37 6.34
N SER A 142 -7.16 19.32 7.24
CA SER A 142 -8.13 19.45 8.31
C SER A 142 -9.47 19.98 7.80
N PHE A 143 -10.56 19.24 7.99
CA PHE A 143 -11.90 19.71 7.71
C PHE A 143 -12.28 20.95 8.55
N VAL A 144 -11.75 21.04 9.77
CA VAL A 144 -11.91 22.23 10.63
C VAL A 144 -11.28 23.46 9.98
N LYS A 145 -10.01 23.34 9.53
CA LYS A 145 -9.29 24.45 8.87
C LYS A 145 -9.89 24.83 7.51
N MET A 146 -10.56 23.89 6.85
CA MET A 146 -11.28 24.15 5.58
C MET A 146 -12.69 24.70 5.79
N GLY A 147 -13.19 24.75 7.03
CA GLY A 147 -14.54 25.24 7.34
C GLY A 147 -15.68 24.32 6.92
N VAL A 148 -15.41 23.04 6.63
CA VAL A 148 -16.42 22.08 6.12
C VAL A 148 -16.79 20.98 7.11
N ILE A 149 -16.31 21.05 8.36
CA ILE A 149 -16.50 20.00 9.36
C ILE A 149 -17.97 19.74 9.70
N SER A 150 -18.82 20.76 9.63
CA SER A 150 -20.26 20.65 9.89
C SER A 150 -21.05 20.03 8.73
N GLU A 151 -20.46 20.00 7.55
CA GLU A 151 -21.14 19.56 6.31
C GLU A 151 -20.68 18.17 5.86
N ILE A 152 -19.55 17.70 6.40
CA ILE A 152 -18.88 16.48 5.94
C ILE A 152 -18.71 15.50 7.09
N GLN A 153 -19.26 14.30 6.94
CA GLN A 153 -18.90 13.16 7.78
C GLN A 153 -17.68 12.46 7.21
N GLY A 154 -16.67 12.26 8.05
CA GLY A 154 -15.44 11.63 7.56
C GLY A 154 -14.27 11.64 8.53
N THR A 155 -13.10 11.42 7.96
CA THR A 155 -11.85 11.28 8.71
C THR A 155 -10.78 12.23 8.12
N HIS A 156 -10.05 12.94 8.98
CA HIS A 156 -9.05 13.89 8.51
C HIS A 156 -7.86 14.03 9.46
N PHE A 157 -6.74 14.55 8.94
CA PHE A 157 -5.60 14.94 9.78
C PHE A 157 -5.82 16.33 10.38
N HIS A 158 -5.63 16.43 11.69
CA HIS A 158 -5.56 17.68 12.42
C HIS A 158 -4.61 17.55 13.61
N ASP A 159 -3.73 18.54 13.84
CA ASP A 159 -2.79 18.61 14.97
C ASP A 159 -2.04 17.29 15.26
N LYS A 160 -1.45 16.70 14.20
CA LYS A 160 -0.66 15.46 14.25
C LYS A 160 -1.46 14.21 14.68
N ARG A 161 -2.80 14.27 14.65
CA ARG A 161 -3.72 13.18 14.93
C ARG A 161 -4.66 12.94 13.76
N ILE A 162 -5.32 11.81 13.76
CA ILE A 162 -6.44 11.54 12.86
C ILE A 162 -7.71 11.71 13.67
N HIS A 163 -8.62 12.52 13.15
CA HIS A 163 -9.94 12.79 13.71
C HIS A 163 -11.02 12.19 12.83
N SER A 164 -12.05 11.66 13.42
CA SER A 164 -13.24 11.17 12.74
C SER A 164 -14.50 11.68 13.44
N ASN A 165 -15.50 12.11 12.67
CA ASN A 165 -16.84 12.47 13.15
C ASN A 165 -17.93 11.50 12.67
N ILE A 166 -17.53 10.30 12.22
CA ILE A 166 -18.44 9.25 11.77
C ILE A 166 -19.04 8.59 13.01
N HIS A 167 -20.38 8.59 13.11
CA HIS A 167 -21.20 8.17 14.24
C HIS A 167 -20.95 8.96 15.52
N TYR A 168 -19.70 9.14 15.95
CA TYR A 168 -19.26 9.92 17.09
C TYR A 168 -17.83 10.40 16.87
N HIS A 169 -17.42 11.41 17.65
CA HIS A 169 -16.05 11.95 17.55
C HIS A 169 -15.03 10.96 18.11
N SER A 170 -14.00 10.70 17.32
CA SER A 170 -12.87 9.85 17.69
C SER A 170 -11.53 10.49 17.29
N GLU A 171 -10.50 10.23 18.08
CA GLU A 171 -9.14 10.66 17.78
C GLU A 171 -8.16 9.48 17.82
N PHE A 172 -7.26 9.42 16.81
CA PHE A 172 -6.26 8.36 16.71
C PHE A 172 -4.84 8.93 16.66
N ARG A 173 -3.93 8.25 17.35
CA ARG A 173 -2.50 8.59 17.39
C ARG A 173 -1.77 7.87 16.27
N VAL A 174 -0.81 8.58 15.61
CA VAL A 174 -0.05 8.04 14.48
C VAL A 174 1.47 7.91 14.74
N GLN A 175 1.92 8.24 15.96
CA GLN A 175 3.35 8.25 16.29
C GLN A 175 4.03 6.88 16.18
N LYS A 176 3.27 5.80 16.44
CA LYS A 176 3.76 4.41 16.37
C LYS A 176 3.43 3.71 15.05
N MET A 177 2.95 4.44 14.05
CA MET A 177 2.64 3.89 12.74
C MET A 177 3.92 3.35 12.09
N ARG A 178 3.87 2.08 11.65
CA ARG A 178 5.03 1.38 11.05
C ARG A 178 5.18 1.67 9.56
N ILE A 179 4.06 1.86 8.86
CA ILE A 179 4.06 2.18 7.44
C ILE A 179 4.47 3.63 7.20
N VAL A 180 5.29 3.85 6.19
CA VAL A 180 5.87 5.16 5.86
C VAL A 180 5.35 5.70 4.52
N GLY A 181 5.51 7.00 4.30
CA GLY A 181 5.15 7.67 3.04
C GLY A 181 3.77 8.34 3.04
N GLN A 182 3.64 9.34 2.18
CA GLN A 182 2.40 10.14 2.07
C GLN A 182 1.23 9.32 1.52
N ASN A 183 1.49 8.47 0.52
CA ASN A 183 0.47 7.59 -0.06
C ASN A 183 -0.08 6.61 0.99
N ASN A 184 0.76 6.09 1.87
CA ASN A 184 0.31 5.20 2.94
C ASN A 184 -0.50 5.93 4.01
N ARG A 185 -0.24 7.22 4.25
CA ARG A 185 -1.12 8.04 5.12
C ARG A 185 -2.50 8.24 4.52
N GLU A 186 -2.61 8.44 3.21
CA GLU A 186 -3.90 8.51 2.53
C GLU A 186 -4.63 7.16 2.59
N ASN A 187 -3.92 6.06 2.32
CA ASN A 187 -4.49 4.71 2.42
C ASN A 187 -5.00 4.41 3.84
N LEU A 188 -4.26 4.85 4.86
CA LEU A 188 -4.66 4.71 6.25
C LEU A 188 -5.95 5.49 6.55
N LEU A 189 -6.07 6.74 6.09
CA LEU A 189 -7.30 7.52 6.26
C LEU A 189 -8.49 6.85 5.61
N ALA A 190 -8.34 6.32 4.39
CA ALA A 190 -9.38 5.55 3.71
C ALA A 190 -9.82 4.33 4.54
N ALA A 191 -8.84 3.56 5.05
CA ALA A 191 -9.11 2.38 5.85
C ALA A 191 -9.81 2.72 7.19
N ILE A 192 -9.36 3.77 7.90
CA ILE A 192 -10.01 4.22 9.14
C ILE A 192 -11.45 4.67 8.86
N THR A 193 -11.67 5.44 7.79
CA THR A 193 -13.01 5.89 7.40
C THR A 193 -13.93 4.70 7.13
N ALA A 194 -13.45 3.70 6.40
CA ALA A 194 -14.19 2.46 6.16
C ALA A 194 -14.49 1.70 7.46
N CYS A 195 -13.50 1.53 8.33
CA CYS A 195 -13.67 0.86 9.62
C CYS A 195 -14.66 1.61 10.53
N LYS A 196 -14.59 2.93 10.58
CA LYS A 196 -15.57 3.75 11.34
C LYS A 196 -16.98 3.60 10.79
N ALA A 197 -17.16 3.62 9.46
CA ALA A 197 -18.47 3.38 8.83
C ALA A 197 -19.05 2.00 9.20
N LEU A 198 -18.21 0.98 9.30
CA LEU A 198 -18.54 -0.38 9.73
C LEU A 198 -18.67 -0.55 11.26
N LYS A 199 -18.51 0.52 12.04
CA LYS A 199 -18.57 0.49 13.51
C LYS A 199 -17.51 -0.39 14.18
N VAL A 200 -16.35 -0.57 13.53
CA VAL A 200 -15.17 -1.20 14.15
C VAL A 200 -14.77 -0.38 15.38
N SER A 201 -14.40 -1.06 16.47
CA SER A 201 -14.05 -0.39 17.73
C SER A 201 -12.82 0.51 17.58
N ASP A 202 -12.82 1.64 18.25
CA ASP A 202 -11.71 2.60 18.23
C ASP A 202 -10.41 1.95 18.74
N THR A 203 -10.51 1.00 19.66
CA THR A 203 -9.36 0.22 20.16
C THR A 203 -8.74 -0.66 19.07
N SER A 204 -9.57 -1.33 18.28
CA SER A 204 -9.12 -2.16 17.15
C SER A 204 -8.51 -1.30 16.05
N ILE A 205 -9.10 -0.14 15.74
CA ILE A 205 -8.57 0.84 14.79
C ILE A 205 -7.21 1.37 15.26
N GLN A 206 -7.09 1.82 16.53
CA GLN A 206 -5.82 2.31 17.07
C GLN A 206 -4.74 1.22 17.04
N THR A 207 -5.10 -0.02 17.39
CA THR A 207 -4.18 -1.15 17.32
C THR A 207 -3.74 -1.44 15.89
N ALA A 208 -4.66 -1.34 14.92
CA ALA A 208 -4.33 -1.50 13.50
C ALA A 208 -3.34 -0.43 13.02
N ILE A 209 -3.53 0.84 13.39
CA ILE A 209 -2.60 1.94 13.08
C ILE A 209 -1.18 1.62 13.58
N GLU A 210 -1.06 1.10 14.79
CA GLU A 210 0.23 0.85 15.44
C GLU A 210 0.91 -0.44 14.97
N LYS A 211 0.12 -1.47 14.62
CA LYS A 211 0.65 -2.82 14.38
C LYS A 211 0.62 -3.26 12.92
N PHE A 212 -0.09 -2.55 12.03
CA PHE A 212 -0.12 -2.95 10.62
C PHE A 212 1.29 -2.93 10.02
N PRO A 213 1.81 -4.08 9.57
CA PRO A 213 3.21 -4.19 9.15
C PRO A 213 3.46 -3.64 7.74
N GLY A 214 2.41 -3.39 6.96
CA GLY A 214 2.47 -3.14 5.53
C GLY A 214 1.99 -4.33 4.71
N ILE A 215 2.17 -4.25 3.41
CA ILE A 215 1.93 -5.36 2.48
C ILE A 215 3.20 -6.22 2.46
N PRO A 216 3.09 -7.56 2.51
CA PRO A 216 4.25 -8.42 2.36
C PRO A 216 5.08 -8.03 1.13
N HIS A 217 6.37 -7.91 1.30
CA HIS A 217 7.35 -7.57 0.27
C HIS A 217 7.18 -6.20 -0.42
N ARG A 218 6.34 -5.30 0.13
CA ARG A 218 6.14 -3.94 -0.38
C ARG A 218 6.23 -2.91 0.75
N MET A 219 7.40 -2.29 0.91
CA MET A 219 7.68 -1.40 2.05
C MET A 219 7.28 -2.04 3.39
N GLU A 220 7.41 -3.35 3.49
CA GLU A 220 7.05 -4.13 4.66
C GLU A 220 8.04 -3.85 5.79
N PHE A 221 7.55 -3.37 6.93
CA PHE A 221 8.36 -3.29 8.13
C PHE A 221 8.60 -4.68 8.69
N VAL A 222 9.87 -5.11 8.76
CA VAL A 222 10.25 -6.44 9.25
C VAL A 222 10.45 -6.40 10.77
N ILE A 223 11.42 -5.62 11.23
CA ILE A 223 11.77 -5.48 12.65
C ILE A 223 12.58 -4.20 12.89
N GLU A 224 12.62 -3.76 14.15
CA GLU A 224 13.63 -2.83 14.64
C GLU A 224 14.57 -3.58 15.60
N LYS A 225 15.87 -3.59 15.31
CA LYS A 225 16.90 -4.28 16.09
C LYS A 225 18.07 -3.33 16.34
N ASN A 226 18.46 -3.15 17.59
CA ASN A 226 19.55 -2.24 17.99
C ASN A 226 19.37 -0.79 17.48
N GLY A 227 18.11 -0.31 17.39
CA GLY A 227 17.77 0.99 16.86
C GLY A 227 17.91 1.14 15.34
N VAL A 228 18.08 0.03 14.61
CA VAL A 228 18.09 -0.06 13.16
C VAL A 228 16.77 -0.65 12.69
N LYS A 229 16.11 0.01 11.73
CA LYS A 229 14.85 -0.45 11.14
C LYS A 229 15.11 -1.23 9.86
N PHE A 230 14.48 -2.38 9.73
CA PHE A 230 14.58 -3.23 8.54
C PHE A 230 13.27 -3.22 7.77
N TYR A 231 13.37 -2.92 6.47
CA TYR A 231 12.24 -2.93 5.54
C TYR A 231 12.50 -3.89 4.38
N ASN A 232 11.43 -4.56 3.95
CA ASN A 232 11.43 -5.45 2.81
C ASN A 232 10.56 -4.85 1.69
N ASP A 233 11.19 -4.48 0.61
CA ASP A 233 10.54 -3.98 -0.61
C ASP A 233 10.99 -4.78 -1.84
N ALA A 234 11.07 -6.10 -1.67
CA ALA A 234 11.52 -7.03 -2.70
C ALA A 234 10.71 -6.94 -4.00
N LYS A 235 9.48 -6.40 -3.93
CA LYS A 235 8.57 -6.16 -5.07
C LYS A 235 8.98 -4.97 -5.95
N SER A 236 9.90 -4.13 -5.51
CA SER A 236 10.47 -3.04 -6.32
C SER A 236 11.42 -3.59 -7.37
N GLU A 237 10.88 -3.97 -8.53
CA GLU A 237 11.62 -4.63 -9.61
C GLU A 237 12.04 -3.68 -10.74
N THR A 238 11.77 -2.37 -10.58
CA THR A 238 12.23 -1.32 -11.50
C THR A 238 12.93 -0.18 -10.76
N MET A 239 13.77 0.56 -11.48
CA MET A 239 14.45 1.73 -10.92
C MET A 239 13.49 2.85 -10.53
N ASP A 240 12.33 2.96 -11.20
CA ASP A 240 11.28 3.91 -10.81
C ASP A 240 10.61 3.51 -9.49
N ASP A 241 10.40 2.21 -9.23
CA ASP A 241 9.93 1.72 -7.93
C ASP A 241 10.95 2.04 -6.83
N LEU A 242 12.25 1.81 -7.10
CA LEU A 242 13.32 2.15 -6.17
C LEU A 242 13.32 3.64 -5.84
N ARG A 243 13.19 4.52 -6.84
CA ARG A 243 13.07 5.97 -6.63
C ARG A 243 11.86 6.32 -5.76
N GLU A 244 10.68 5.74 -6.06
CA GLU A 244 9.46 5.95 -5.25
C GLU A 244 9.70 5.51 -3.81
N THR A 245 10.32 4.36 -3.59
CA THR A 245 10.64 3.80 -2.28
C THR A 245 11.58 4.71 -1.50
N LEU A 246 12.70 5.11 -2.08
CA LEU A 246 13.67 6.00 -1.43
C LEU A 246 13.07 7.36 -1.08
N SER A 247 12.21 7.90 -1.96
CA SER A 247 11.51 9.18 -1.73
C SER A 247 10.57 9.13 -0.51
N ASN A 248 10.06 7.96 -0.16
CA ASN A 248 9.17 7.76 0.99
C ASN A 248 9.90 7.54 2.32
N LEU A 249 11.21 7.27 2.28
CA LEU A 249 12.03 7.02 3.47
C LEU A 249 12.80 8.28 3.90
N LYS A 250 13.08 8.33 5.20
CA LYS A 250 13.98 9.35 5.76
C LYS A 250 15.41 8.81 5.80
N PRO A 251 16.41 9.60 5.40
CA PRO A 251 17.80 9.22 5.58
C PRO A 251 18.14 9.16 7.10
N PRO A 252 19.21 8.43 7.47
CA PRO A 252 20.14 7.69 6.61
C PRO A 252 19.63 6.30 6.24
N ILE A 253 19.85 5.90 4.98
CA ILE A 253 19.42 4.61 4.44
C ILE A 253 20.64 3.75 4.06
N ILE A 254 20.57 2.45 4.37
CA ILE A 254 21.42 1.42 3.79
C ILE A 254 20.58 0.63 2.80
N LEU A 255 20.92 0.70 1.53
CA LEU A 255 20.20 0.10 0.43
C LEU A 255 20.84 -1.22 0.02
N ILE A 256 20.08 -2.31 -0.01
CA ILE A 256 20.43 -3.55 -0.68
C ILE A 256 19.70 -3.56 -2.02
N ALA A 257 20.46 -3.50 -3.13
CA ALA A 257 19.89 -3.43 -4.48
C ALA A 257 20.58 -4.40 -5.45
N GLY A 258 19.98 -4.56 -6.63
CA GLY A 258 20.45 -5.43 -7.68
C GLY A 258 19.51 -6.61 -7.94
N GLY A 259 19.90 -7.48 -8.83
CA GLY A 259 19.09 -8.58 -9.31
C GLY A 259 19.58 -9.08 -10.66
N ARG A 260 18.62 -9.50 -11.52
CA ARG A 260 18.90 -9.90 -12.90
C ARG A 260 19.32 -8.69 -13.72
N ASP A 261 20.23 -8.88 -14.66
CA ASP A 261 20.54 -7.85 -15.65
C ASP A 261 19.48 -7.85 -16.76
N THR A 262 18.59 -6.86 -16.71
CA THR A 262 17.48 -6.68 -17.66
C THR A 262 17.72 -5.46 -18.57
N GLU A 263 18.97 -5.02 -18.70
CA GLU A 263 19.34 -3.84 -19.52
C GLU A 263 18.58 -2.55 -19.12
N GLN A 264 18.20 -2.42 -17.84
CA GLN A 264 17.55 -1.21 -17.36
C GLN A 264 18.50 0.00 -17.46
N ASN A 265 17.90 1.15 -17.72
CA ASN A 265 18.63 2.42 -17.66
C ASN A 265 18.78 2.85 -16.19
N TYR A 266 20.00 2.93 -15.68
CA TYR A 266 20.33 3.40 -14.33
C TYR A 266 20.66 4.90 -14.29
N GLU A 267 20.83 5.55 -15.45
CA GLU A 267 21.11 6.99 -15.51
C GLU A 267 19.94 7.81 -14.92
N GLY A 268 20.27 8.89 -14.23
CA GLY A 268 19.29 9.77 -13.62
C GLY A 268 18.74 9.32 -12.25
N TYR A 269 19.29 8.23 -11.66
CA TYR A 269 18.93 7.81 -10.30
C TYR A 269 20.01 8.17 -9.26
N ALA A 270 21.18 8.62 -9.68
CA ALA A 270 22.28 9.00 -8.79
C ALA A 270 21.87 10.07 -7.77
N ASP A 271 21.06 11.06 -8.17
CA ASP A 271 20.65 12.16 -7.29
C ASP A 271 19.84 11.69 -6.08
N VAL A 272 18.84 10.83 -6.28
CA VAL A 272 18.02 10.32 -5.18
C VAL A 272 18.82 9.39 -4.28
N ILE A 273 19.78 8.65 -4.83
CA ILE A 273 20.69 7.79 -4.07
C ILE A 273 21.60 8.66 -3.21
N ASN A 274 22.26 9.67 -3.79
CA ASN A 274 23.13 10.59 -3.07
C ASN A 274 22.41 11.33 -1.94
N GLU A 275 21.15 11.73 -2.15
CA GLU A 275 20.34 12.43 -1.14
C GLU A 275 19.95 11.53 0.03
N LYS A 276 19.64 10.26 -0.22
CA LYS A 276 18.96 9.37 0.73
C LYS A 276 19.82 8.25 1.28
N VAL A 277 20.73 7.72 0.46
CA VAL A 277 21.46 6.47 0.75
C VAL A 277 22.85 6.78 1.28
N ARG A 278 23.13 6.35 2.51
CA ARG A 278 24.45 6.47 3.13
C ARG A 278 25.42 5.37 2.65
N LEU A 279 24.85 4.21 2.34
CA LEU A 279 25.61 3.03 1.91
C LEU A 279 24.75 2.17 1.02
N MET A 280 25.29 1.70 -0.10
CA MET A 280 24.65 0.79 -1.04
C MET A 280 25.40 -0.54 -1.10
N VAL A 281 24.68 -1.65 -1.05
CA VAL A 281 25.20 -2.99 -1.23
C VAL A 281 24.57 -3.58 -2.49
N LEU A 282 25.37 -3.85 -3.49
CA LEU A 282 24.93 -4.36 -4.78
C LEU A 282 25.20 -5.87 -4.89
N VAL A 283 24.17 -6.61 -5.32
CA VAL A 283 24.21 -8.07 -5.45
C VAL A 283 23.46 -8.53 -6.71
N GLY A 284 23.87 -9.64 -7.28
CA GLY A 284 23.27 -10.21 -8.49
C GLY A 284 24.02 -9.87 -9.77
N GLU A 285 23.38 -10.18 -10.89
CA GLU A 285 24.01 -10.09 -12.22
C GLU A 285 24.27 -8.63 -12.66
N CYS A 286 23.35 -7.72 -12.34
CA CYS A 286 23.42 -6.32 -12.74
C CYS A 286 24.37 -5.47 -11.88
N LYS A 287 24.99 -6.01 -10.81
CA LYS A 287 25.77 -5.24 -9.83
C LYS A 287 26.90 -4.41 -10.44
N GLU A 288 27.64 -4.96 -11.40
CA GLU A 288 28.75 -4.25 -12.04
C GLU A 288 28.23 -3.08 -12.91
N ASN A 289 27.15 -3.30 -13.65
CA ASN A 289 26.53 -2.28 -14.48
C ASN A 289 25.93 -1.14 -13.63
N MET A 290 25.21 -1.49 -12.54
CA MET A 290 24.73 -0.51 -11.56
C MET A 290 25.88 0.27 -10.94
N ASN A 291 26.92 -0.40 -10.48
CA ASN A 291 28.08 0.26 -9.87
C ASN A 291 28.75 1.24 -10.83
N ARG A 292 28.93 0.86 -12.08
CA ARG A 292 29.54 1.74 -13.11
C ARG A 292 28.75 3.03 -13.34
N LEU A 293 27.41 3.00 -13.25
CA LEU A 293 26.54 4.12 -13.61
C LEU A 293 26.07 4.96 -12.40
N ILE A 294 25.91 4.34 -11.24
CA ILE A 294 25.39 5.00 -10.02
C ILE A 294 26.19 4.70 -8.75
N GLY A 295 27.26 3.89 -8.82
CA GLY A 295 28.05 3.49 -7.66
C GLY A 295 28.76 4.65 -6.95
N ASP A 296 29.14 5.69 -7.69
CA ASP A 296 29.82 6.88 -7.16
C ASP A 296 28.86 7.82 -6.40
N ALA A 297 27.54 7.59 -6.49
CA ALA A 297 26.56 8.42 -5.78
C ALA A 297 26.62 8.26 -4.24
N THR A 298 27.15 7.14 -3.75
CA THR A 298 27.30 6.85 -2.31
C THR A 298 28.40 5.80 -2.08
N GLN A 299 28.75 5.54 -0.81
CA GLN A 299 29.63 4.43 -0.48
C GLN A 299 29.01 3.11 -0.94
N THR A 300 29.62 2.42 -1.89
CA THR A 300 29.07 1.23 -2.54
C THR A 300 29.97 0.01 -2.33
N PHE A 301 29.36 -1.14 -2.09
CA PHE A 301 29.99 -2.45 -1.97
C PHE A 301 29.34 -3.44 -2.94
N LEU A 302 30.19 -4.19 -3.65
CA LEU A 302 29.75 -5.30 -4.49
C LEU A 302 30.03 -6.61 -3.75
N VAL A 303 29.00 -7.45 -3.66
CA VAL A 303 29.10 -8.73 -2.93
C VAL A 303 28.78 -9.93 -3.82
N GLY A 304 29.24 -11.10 -3.38
CA GLY A 304 29.12 -12.35 -4.15
C GLY A 304 27.80 -13.07 -3.94
N SER A 305 27.14 -12.87 -2.79
CA SER A 305 25.89 -13.57 -2.45
C SER A 305 24.86 -12.67 -1.79
N PHE A 306 23.63 -13.13 -1.82
CA PHE A 306 22.52 -12.42 -1.15
C PHE A 306 22.69 -12.40 0.36
N ASP A 307 23.16 -13.53 0.95
CA ASP A 307 23.45 -13.63 2.38
C ASP A 307 24.50 -12.62 2.82
N GLU A 308 25.59 -12.49 2.04
CA GLU A 308 26.65 -11.50 2.27
C GLU A 308 26.09 -10.07 2.23
N SER A 309 25.16 -9.78 1.31
CA SER A 309 24.56 -8.45 1.20
C SER A 309 23.78 -8.04 2.46
N VAL A 310 23.03 -8.97 3.02
CA VAL A 310 22.24 -8.75 4.25
C VAL A 310 23.17 -8.62 5.45
N LEU A 311 24.15 -9.51 5.57
CA LEU A 311 25.12 -9.49 6.67
C LEU A 311 25.95 -8.20 6.68
N LEU A 312 26.45 -7.79 5.51
CA LEU A 312 27.25 -6.57 5.36
C LEU A 312 26.42 -5.32 5.68
N ALA A 313 25.19 -5.25 5.18
CA ALA A 313 24.28 -4.15 5.48
C ALA A 313 24.03 -4.02 7.00
N TYR A 314 23.83 -5.14 7.69
CA TYR A 314 23.67 -5.14 9.15
C TYR A 314 24.97 -4.72 9.87
N GLN A 315 26.11 -5.28 9.53
CA GLN A 315 27.41 -4.96 10.15
C GLN A 315 27.79 -3.49 10.00
N LYS A 316 27.42 -2.87 8.88
CA LYS A 316 27.67 -1.45 8.60
C LYS A 316 26.59 -0.52 9.14
N SER A 317 25.48 -1.06 9.66
CA SER A 317 24.40 -0.26 10.19
C SER A 317 24.73 0.33 11.57
N ARG A 318 24.09 1.46 11.88
CA ARG A 318 24.20 2.19 13.15
C ARG A 318 22.82 2.54 13.66
N THR A 319 22.68 2.74 14.96
CA THR A 319 21.44 3.25 15.55
C THR A 319 20.92 4.47 14.78
N GLY A 320 19.65 4.41 14.36
CA GLY A 320 18.99 5.42 13.54
C GLY A 320 18.98 5.14 12.05
N ASP A 321 19.78 4.18 11.55
CA ASP A 321 19.75 3.78 10.15
C ASP A 321 18.46 3.01 9.81
N THR A 322 18.09 3.11 8.53
CA THR A 322 17.10 2.23 7.90
C THR A 322 17.79 1.32 6.90
N VAL A 323 17.77 0.02 7.12
CA VAL A 323 18.20 -1.00 6.14
C VAL A 323 17.00 -1.43 5.31
N ILE A 324 17.13 -1.36 3.99
CA ILE A 324 16.04 -1.77 3.09
C ILE A 324 16.55 -2.67 1.97
N LEU A 325 15.82 -3.77 1.76
CA LEU A 325 15.89 -4.54 0.51
C LEU A 325 14.98 -3.86 -0.51
N CYS A 326 15.54 -3.23 -1.52
CA CYS A 326 14.83 -2.61 -2.63
C CYS A 326 15.62 -2.83 -3.91
N PRO A 327 15.37 -3.95 -4.61
CA PRO A 327 16.24 -4.42 -5.68
C PRO A 327 16.41 -3.44 -6.85
N GLY A 328 15.32 -2.77 -7.28
CA GLY A 328 15.31 -1.99 -8.51
C GLY A 328 15.44 -2.83 -9.78
N ASN A 329 15.50 -4.15 -9.65
CA ASN A 329 15.62 -5.13 -10.71
C ASN A 329 14.87 -6.41 -10.37
N GLU A 330 14.51 -7.22 -11.38
CA GLU A 330 13.86 -8.50 -11.20
C GLU A 330 14.71 -9.47 -10.35
N ALA A 331 14.05 -10.48 -9.82
CA ALA A 331 14.72 -11.55 -9.07
C ALA A 331 15.74 -12.28 -9.95
N THR A 332 16.88 -12.64 -9.37
CA THR A 332 17.88 -13.48 -10.02
C THR A 332 17.43 -14.93 -10.12
N VAL A 333 18.15 -15.74 -10.90
CA VAL A 333 17.87 -17.18 -11.06
C VAL A 333 17.90 -18.00 -9.76
N ILE A 334 18.48 -17.47 -8.68
CA ILE A 334 18.50 -18.13 -7.36
C ILE A 334 17.16 -17.99 -6.59
N PHE A 335 16.29 -17.07 -7.00
CA PHE A 335 14.95 -16.89 -6.45
C PHE A 335 13.93 -17.00 -7.57
N ARG A 336 12.88 -17.76 -7.35
CA ARG A 336 11.80 -17.95 -8.31
C ARG A 336 11.08 -16.63 -8.63
N ASP A 337 10.90 -15.80 -7.61
CA ASP A 337 10.17 -14.53 -7.68
C ASP A 337 10.59 -13.59 -6.53
N TYR A 338 10.00 -12.37 -6.51
CA TYR A 338 10.23 -11.41 -5.44
C TYR A 338 9.71 -11.89 -4.08
N GLU A 339 8.69 -12.75 -4.04
CA GLU A 339 8.10 -13.24 -2.78
C GLU A 339 9.07 -14.18 -2.07
N GLU A 340 9.69 -15.09 -2.81
CA GLU A 340 10.72 -15.97 -2.28
C GLU A 340 11.95 -15.17 -1.80
N LYS A 341 12.43 -14.22 -2.62
CA LYS A 341 13.54 -13.32 -2.27
C LYS A 341 13.26 -12.55 -0.99
N GLY A 342 12.08 -11.93 -0.89
CA GLY A 342 11.68 -11.16 0.28
C GLY A 342 11.42 -12.01 1.53
N THR A 343 10.92 -13.24 1.37
CA THR A 343 10.78 -14.20 2.48
C THR A 343 12.14 -14.63 2.99
N TYR A 344 13.09 -14.90 2.09
CA TYR A 344 14.45 -15.26 2.45
C TYR A 344 15.17 -14.11 3.15
N PHE A 345 15.00 -12.86 2.68
CA PHE A 345 15.49 -11.68 3.38
C PHE A 345 15.01 -11.61 4.83
N LYS A 346 13.70 -11.78 5.06
CA LYS A 346 13.15 -11.80 6.44
C LYS A 346 13.77 -12.89 7.29
N LYS A 347 13.94 -14.10 6.73
CA LYS A 347 14.60 -15.20 7.42
C LYS A 347 16.01 -14.83 7.88
N LEU A 348 16.83 -14.24 6.99
CA LEU A 348 18.19 -13.80 7.34
C LEU A 348 18.17 -12.73 8.44
N ILE A 349 17.29 -11.72 8.35
CA ILE A 349 17.18 -10.67 9.37
C ILE A 349 16.83 -11.24 10.76
N PHE A 350 15.98 -12.25 10.84
CA PHE A 350 15.62 -12.88 12.12
C PHE A 350 16.76 -13.77 12.69
N GLN A 351 17.74 -14.15 11.86
CA GLN A 351 18.91 -14.94 12.28
C GLN A 351 20.09 -14.06 12.74
N LEU A 352 20.13 -12.77 12.40
CA LEU A 352 21.10 -11.79 12.86
C LEU A 352 20.96 -11.53 14.37
#